data_852335b331444cf8e92f102cbdaccfc6
#
_entry.id   852335b331444cf8e92f102cbdaccfc6
#
_cell.length_a   1.000
_cell.length_b   1.000
_cell.length_c   1.000
_cell.angle_alpha   90.00
_cell.angle_beta   90.00
_cell.angle_gamma   90.00
#
_symmetry.space_group_name_H-M   'P 1'
#
loop_
_entity.id
_entity.type
_entity.pdbx_description
1 polymer ?
#
loop_
_entity_poly.entity_id
_entity_poly.type
_entity_poly.pdbx_seq_one_letter_code
_entity_poly.pdbx_strand_id
1 'polypeptide(L)'
;MVLQLFKKIKKGSGTIVIPILFSVVIFTVWELLVFLLEIPEYLLPPPSTIFNELGTNFSILLGHMAMTMLAAVSGYLLANGIGFCAGVIFAHSKTIEKGIYPYAIALKTTPVIAMAPLLVLWFGTDLESKIATAALICFFPI
;
A
#
# COMPACT_ATOMS: atom_id res chain seq x y z
N MET A 1 36.76 24.40 -11.47
CA MET A 1 35.67 23.67 -12.17
C MET A 1 35.75 22.15 -11.97
N VAL A 2 36.90 21.53 -12.24
CA VAL A 2 37.10 20.06 -12.10
C VAL A 2 36.93 19.56 -10.66
N LEU A 3 37.49 20.25 -9.66
CA LEU A 3 37.35 19.89 -8.23
C LEU A 3 35.89 19.98 -7.71
N GLN A 4 35.08 20.86 -8.25
CA GLN A 4 33.64 20.93 -7.90
C GLN A 4 32.84 19.78 -8.53
N LEU A 5 33.21 19.31 -9.71
CA LEU A 5 32.65 18.14 -10.35
C LEU A 5 32.97 16.86 -9.56
N PHE A 6 34.21 16.68 -9.13
CA PHE A 6 34.58 15.55 -8.28
C PHE A 6 33.87 15.54 -6.92
N LYS A 7 33.66 16.73 -6.31
CA LYS A 7 32.91 16.86 -5.06
C LYS A 7 31.40 16.56 -5.24
N LYS A 8 30.84 16.86 -6.43
CA LYS A 8 29.45 16.59 -6.79
C LYS A 8 29.21 15.10 -7.08
N ILE A 9 30.18 14.42 -7.74
CA ILE A 9 30.13 12.98 -7.99
C ILE A 9 30.28 12.19 -6.68
N LYS A 10 31.19 12.61 -5.78
CA LYS A 10 31.38 12.00 -4.47
C LYS A 10 30.16 12.20 -3.54
N LYS A 11 29.44 13.31 -3.67
CA LYS A 11 28.19 13.59 -2.93
C LYS A 11 26.99 12.79 -3.46
N GLY A 12 26.94 12.52 -4.78
CA GLY A 12 25.89 11.71 -5.39
C GLY A 12 26.05 10.20 -5.12
N SER A 13 27.30 9.72 -5.08
CA SER A 13 27.60 8.32 -4.78
C SER A 13 27.27 7.95 -3.33
N GLY A 14 27.55 8.83 -2.37
CA GLY A 14 27.24 8.59 -0.95
C GLY A 14 25.72 8.55 -0.67
N THR A 15 24.93 9.27 -1.46
CA THR A 15 23.46 9.34 -1.29
C THR A 15 22.77 8.00 -1.59
N ILE A 16 23.35 7.18 -2.48
CA ILE A 16 22.79 5.87 -2.86
C ILE A 16 23.48 4.73 -2.10
N VAL A 17 24.80 4.84 -1.90
CA VAL A 17 25.59 3.79 -1.25
C VAL A 17 25.18 3.58 0.20
N ILE A 18 24.94 4.65 0.95
CA ILE A 18 24.54 4.56 2.36
C ILE A 18 23.22 3.78 2.54
N PRO A 19 22.11 4.11 1.85
CA PRO A 19 20.87 3.31 1.96
C PRO A 19 21.06 1.84 1.57
N ILE A 20 21.81 1.56 0.51
CA ILE A 20 22.09 0.17 0.10
C ILE A 20 22.85 -0.58 1.20
N LEU A 21 23.85 0.03 1.79
CA LEU A 21 24.66 -0.58 2.85
C LEU A 21 23.80 -0.87 4.10
N PHE A 22 22.95 0.09 4.48
CA PHE A 22 21.98 -0.11 5.56
C PHE A 22 20.98 -1.25 5.24
N SER A 23 20.47 -1.32 4.01
CA SER A 23 19.59 -2.41 3.58
C SER A 23 20.29 -3.77 3.70
N VAL A 24 21.52 -3.87 3.23
CA VAL A 24 22.30 -5.12 3.34
C VAL A 24 22.49 -5.50 4.81
N VAL A 25 22.84 -4.54 5.68
CA VAL A 25 22.99 -4.81 7.11
C VAL A 25 21.66 -5.30 7.72
N ILE A 26 20.53 -4.63 7.41
CA ILE A 26 19.22 -5.01 7.92
C ILE A 26 18.86 -6.44 7.50
N PHE A 27 18.99 -6.78 6.21
CA PHE A 27 18.70 -8.12 5.72
C PHE A 27 19.62 -9.17 6.33
N THR A 28 20.91 -8.86 6.50
CA THR A 28 21.87 -9.78 7.14
C THR A 28 21.51 -10.00 8.61
N VAL A 29 21.19 -8.95 9.34
CA VAL A 29 20.77 -9.06 10.75
C VAL A 29 19.48 -9.87 10.86
N TRP A 30 18.50 -9.63 9.98
CA TRP A 30 17.25 -10.42 9.96
C TRP A 30 17.54 -11.90 9.70
N GLU A 31 18.33 -12.23 8.67
CA GLU A 31 18.72 -13.61 8.38
C GLU A 31 19.37 -14.29 9.61
N LEU A 32 20.34 -13.61 10.23
CA LEU A 32 21.05 -14.11 11.40
C LEU A 32 20.12 -14.29 12.61
N LEU A 33 19.21 -13.35 12.86
CA LEU A 33 18.27 -13.45 13.99
C LEU A 33 17.32 -14.64 13.82
N VAL A 34 16.78 -14.85 12.62
CA VAL A 34 15.91 -15.99 12.34
C VAL A 34 16.67 -17.31 12.55
N PHE A 35 17.91 -17.39 12.06
CA PHE A 35 18.74 -18.57 12.19
C PHE A 35 19.15 -18.84 13.65
N LEU A 36 19.64 -17.83 14.37
CA LEU A 36 20.14 -17.98 15.74
C LEU A 36 19.03 -18.23 16.78
N LEU A 37 17.86 -17.66 16.54
CA LEU A 37 16.69 -17.82 17.44
C LEU A 37 15.81 -18.99 17.03
N GLU A 38 16.18 -19.74 15.99
CA GLU A 38 15.41 -20.88 15.46
C GLU A 38 13.93 -20.54 15.21
N ILE A 39 13.66 -19.32 14.67
CA ILE A 39 12.31 -18.83 14.43
C ILE A 39 11.67 -19.67 13.32
N PRO A 40 10.49 -20.28 13.54
CA PRO A 40 9.81 -21.06 12.53
C PRO A 40 9.46 -20.22 11.29
N GLU A 41 9.63 -20.76 10.09
CA GLU A 41 9.38 -20.04 8.82
C GLU A 41 7.96 -19.53 8.66
N TYR A 42 6.95 -20.22 9.23
CA TYR A 42 5.57 -19.77 9.19
C TYR A 42 5.31 -18.52 10.04
N LEU A 43 6.19 -18.21 11.00
CA LEU A 43 6.10 -16.99 11.82
C LEU A 43 6.90 -15.85 11.21
N LEU A 44 8.14 -16.12 10.81
CA LEU A 44 9.02 -15.14 10.17
C LEU A 44 10.02 -15.86 9.26
N PRO A 45 9.74 -15.97 7.94
CA PRO A 45 10.68 -16.57 7.00
C PRO A 45 11.95 -15.72 6.87
N PRO A 46 13.14 -16.34 6.73
CA PRO A 46 14.37 -15.59 6.46
C PRO A 46 14.36 -15.00 5.04
N PRO A 47 15.05 -13.89 4.81
CA PRO A 47 15.20 -13.29 3.48
C PRO A 47 15.59 -14.25 2.36
N SER A 48 16.47 -15.18 2.63
CA SER A 48 16.90 -16.20 1.66
C SER A 48 15.73 -17.06 1.16
N THR A 49 14.86 -17.53 2.05
CA THR A 49 13.65 -18.28 1.69
C THR A 49 12.70 -17.41 0.85
N ILE A 50 12.50 -16.13 1.24
CA ILE A 50 11.64 -15.21 0.49
C ILE A 50 12.15 -15.03 -0.96
N PHE A 51 13.44 -14.81 -1.15
CA PHE A 51 14.02 -14.67 -2.49
C PHE A 51 13.94 -15.95 -3.31
N ASN A 52 14.10 -17.11 -2.69
CA ASN A 52 13.93 -18.39 -3.35
C ASN A 52 12.47 -18.60 -3.80
N GLU A 53 11.50 -18.34 -2.93
CA GLU A 53 10.08 -18.42 -3.24
C GLU A 53 9.66 -17.44 -4.36
N LEU A 54 10.22 -16.24 -4.37
CA LEU A 54 10.03 -15.28 -5.48
C LEU A 54 10.50 -15.84 -6.81
N GLY A 55 11.60 -16.59 -6.83
CA GLY A 55 12.12 -17.22 -8.05
C GLY A 55 11.29 -18.43 -8.50
N THR A 56 10.95 -19.32 -7.58
CA THR A 56 10.27 -20.59 -7.87
C THR A 56 8.79 -20.40 -8.20
N ASN A 57 8.11 -19.49 -7.51
CA ASN A 57 6.67 -19.26 -7.63
C ASN A 57 6.30 -17.95 -8.35
N PHE A 58 7.23 -17.39 -9.14
CA PHE A 58 7.07 -16.10 -9.79
C PHE A 58 5.79 -16.00 -10.64
N SER A 59 5.45 -17.03 -11.40
CA SER A 59 4.24 -17.04 -12.24
C SER A 59 2.94 -16.98 -11.41
N ILE A 60 2.90 -17.70 -10.28
CA ILE A 60 1.74 -17.70 -9.38
C ILE A 60 1.60 -16.32 -8.71
N LEU A 61 2.73 -15.78 -8.25
CA LEU A 61 2.78 -14.45 -7.64
C LEU A 61 2.34 -13.34 -8.60
N LEU A 62 2.72 -13.44 -9.88
CA LEU A 62 2.23 -12.52 -10.93
C LEU A 62 0.71 -12.57 -11.08
N GLY A 63 0.11 -13.77 -11.04
CA GLY A 63 -1.33 -13.93 -11.06
C GLY A 63 -2.02 -13.24 -9.89
N HIS A 64 -1.52 -13.45 -8.69
CA HIS A 64 -2.05 -12.77 -7.49
C HIS A 64 -1.82 -11.25 -7.51
N MET A 65 -0.66 -10.81 -8.01
CA MET A 65 -0.37 -9.40 -8.19
C MET A 65 -1.34 -8.73 -9.18
N ALA A 66 -1.65 -9.38 -10.29
CA ALA A 66 -2.61 -8.88 -11.27
C ALA A 66 -4.00 -8.69 -10.67
N MET A 67 -4.48 -9.66 -9.88
CA MET A 67 -5.78 -9.55 -9.17
C MET A 67 -5.78 -8.45 -8.12
N THR A 68 -4.70 -8.28 -7.38
CA THR A 68 -4.55 -7.20 -6.41
C THR A 68 -4.52 -5.83 -7.11
N MET A 69 -3.80 -5.72 -8.23
CA MET A 69 -3.74 -4.51 -9.03
C MET A 69 -5.11 -4.16 -9.61
N LEU A 70 -5.85 -5.16 -10.12
CA LEU A 70 -7.21 -4.97 -10.61
C LEU A 70 -8.13 -4.42 -9.51
N ALA A 71 -8.09 -5.00 -8.32
CA ALA A 71 -8.87 -4.51 -7.17
C ALA A 71 -8.51 -3.08 -6.80
N ALA A 72 -7.21 -2.77 -6.71
CA ALA A 72 -6.72 -1.45 -6.32
C ALA A 72 -7.11 -0.38 -7.35
N VAL A 73 -6.86 -0.63 -8.64
CA VAL A 73 -7.18 0.32 -9.72
C VAL A 73 -8.68 0.52 -9.85
N SER A 74 -9.47 -0.56 -9.80
CA SER A 74 -10.93 -0.45 -9.87
C SER A 74 -11.50 0.34 -8.67
N GLY A 75 -11.05 0.04 -7.45
CA GLY A 75 -11.45 0.78 -6.26
C GLY A 75 -11.04 2.25 -6.30
N TYR A 76 -9.82 2.55 -6.77
CA TYR A 76 -9.34 3.90 -6.97
C TYR A 76 -10.19 4.68 -7.97
N LEU A 77 -10.52 4.09 -9.12
CA LEU A 77 -11.36 4.75 -10.14
C LEU A 77 -12.78 5.00 -9.63
N LEU A 78 -13.37 4.06 -8.92
CA LEU A 78 -14.67 4.23 -8.28
C LEU A 78 -14.65 5.36 -7.25
N ALA A 79 -13.66 5.37 -6.36
CA ALA A 79 -13.51 6.42 -5.35
C ALA A 79 -13.35 7.80 -5.97
N ASN A 80 -12.50 7.93 -6.99
CA ASN A 80 -12.30 9.19 -7.71
C ASN A 80 -13.58 9.65 -8.41
N GLY A 81 -14.29 8.75 -9.09
CA GLY A 81 -15.55 9.09 -9.76
C GLY A 81 -16.60 9.63 -8.76
N ILE A 82 -16.81 8.90 -7.67
CA ILE A 82 -17.77 9.31 -6.63
C ILE A 82 -17.32 10.60 -5.94
N GLY A 83 -16.04 10.68 -5.56
CA GLY A 83 -15.46 11.83 -4.88
C GLY A 83 -15.51 13.10 -5.76
N PHE A 84 -15.18 12.97 -7.04
CA PHE A 84 -15.29 14.08 -7.99
C PHE A 84 -16.74 14.57 -8.14
N CYS A 85 -17.69 13.65 -8.32
CA CYS A 85 -19.11 14.00 -8.40
C CYS A 85 -19.59 14.69 -7.13
N ALA A 86 -19.23 14.16 -5.95
CA ALA A 86 -19.55 14.76 -4.67
C ALA A 86 -18.95 16.17 -4.53
N GLY A 87 -17.69 16.35 -4.90
CA GLY A 87 -17.01 17.64 -4.91
C GLY A 87 -17.70 18.67 -5.79
N VAL A 88 -18.11 18.29 -7.00
CA VAL A 88 -18.86 19.15 -7.93
C VAL A 88 -20.21 19.55 -7.31
N ILE A 89 -20.96 18.61 -6.73
CA ILE A 89 -22.25 18.87 -6.07
C ILE A 89 -22.05 19.84 -4.90
N PHE A 90 -21.05 19.64 -4.06
CA PHE A 90 -20.77 20.52 -2.91
C PHE A 90 -20.34 21.93 -3.36
N ALA A 91 -19.59 22.04 -4.45
CA ALA A 91 -19.22 23.34 -5.01
C ALA A 91 -20.44 24.15 -5.48
N HIS A 92 -21.48 23.46 -5.99
CA HIS A 92 -22.70 24.12 -6.50
C HIS A 92 -23.77 24.34 -5.44
N SER A 93 -23.77 23.58 -4.33
CA SER A 93 -24.82 23.67 -3.30
C SER A 93 -24.26 23.61 -1.88
N LYS A 94 -24.13 24.77 -1.26
CA LYS A 94 -23.71 24.89 0.15
C LYS A 94 -24.68 24.24 1.13
N THR A 95 -25.95 24.10 0.76
CA THR A 95 -26.95 23.40 1.57
C THR A 95 -26.68 21.91 1.61
N ILE A 96 -26.40 21.31 0.45
CA ILE A 96 -26.05 19.88 0.36
C ILE A 96 -24.73 19.62 1.08
N GLU A 97 -23.74 20.46 0.86
CA GLU A 97 -22.45 20.35 1.57
C GLU A 97 -22.64 20.32 3.08
N LYS A 98 -23.32 21.33 3.66
CA LYS A 98 -23.57 21.41 5.10
C LYS A 98 -24.37 20.23 5.65
N GLY A 99 -25.27 19.67 4.86
CA GLY A 99 -26.09 18.52 5.26
C GLY A 99 -25.32 17.18 5.23
N ILE A 100 -24.48 16.97 4.23
CA ILE A 100 -23.79 15.67 4.02
C ILE A 100 -22.39 15.63 4.66
N TYR A 101 -21.68 16.75 4.71
CA TYR A 101 -20.30 16.82 5.19
C TYR A 101 -20.07 16.22 6.60
N PRO A 102 -20.96 16.41 7.60
CA PRO A 102 -20.81 15.79 8.91
C PRO A 102 -20.78 14.27 8.86
N TYR A 103 -21.57 13.66 7.98
CA TYR A 103 -21.59 12.20 7.80
C TYR A 103 -20.32 11.70 7.12
N ALA A 104 -19.78 12.46 6.15
CA ALA A 104 -18.51 12.14 5.54
C ALA A 104 -17.36 12.17 6.57
N ILE A 105 -17.36 13.15 7.47
CA ILE A 105 -16.39 13.21 8.58
C ILE A 105 -16.54 12.01 9.51
N ALA A 106 -17.76 11.65 9.88
CA ALA A 106 -18.01 10.49 10.74
C ALA A 106 -17.49 9.19 10.12
N LEU A 107 -17.72 8.99 8.82
CA LEU A 107 -17.17 7.84 8.08
C LEU A 107 -15.64 7.88 8.02
N LYS A 108 -15.03 9.04 7.78
CA LYS A 108 -13.56 9.22 7.73
C LYS A 108 -12.89 8.88 9.06
N THR A 109 -13.56 9.15 10.18
CA THR A 109 -13.02 8.85 11.52
C THR A 109 -13.19 7.39 11.92
N THR A 110 -14.01 6.62 11.20
CA THR A 110 -14.18 5.19 11.44
C THR A 110 -12.94 4.43 10.95
N PRO A 111 -12.30 3.59 11.79
CA PRO A 111 -11.16 2.80 11.36
C PRO A 111 -11.53 1.86 10.21
N VAL A 112 -10.92 2.04 9.03
CA VAL A 112 -11.19 1.20 7.84
C VAL A 112 -10.94 -0.28 8.12
N ILE A 113 -9.94 -0.60 8.94
CA ILE A 113 -9.64 -1.98 9.37
C ILE A 113 -10.84 -2.62 10.07
N ALA A 114 -11.61 -1.86 10.85
CA ALA A 114 -12.82 -2.37 11.50
C ALA A 114 -13.98 -2.59 10.52
N MET A 115 -13.98 -1.90 9.38
CA MET A 115 -15.01 -2.05 8.34
C MET A 115 -14.73 -3.24 7.41
N ALA A 116 -13.50 -3.71 7.30
CA ALA A 116 -13.13 -4.81 6.41
C ALA A 116 -13.97 -6.08 6.61
N PRO A 117 -14.23 -6.56 7.84
CA PRO A 117 -15.11 -7.72 8.05
C PRO A 117 -16.54 -7.51 7.55
N LEU A 118 -17.08 -6.30 7.68
CA LEU A 118 -18.43 -5.95 7.18
C LEU A 118 -18.47 -5.97 5.65
N LEU A 119 -17.42 -5.46 5.00
CA LEU A 119 -17.32 -5.49 3.55
C LEU A 119 -17.24 -6.92 3.02
N VAL A 120 -16.50 -7.80 3.72
CA VAL A 120 -16.46 -9.22 3.37
C VAL A 120 -17.82 -9.90 3.60
N LEU A 121 -18.55 -9.53 4.65
CA LEU A 121 -19.89 -10.07 4.92
C LEU A 121 -20.90 -9.64 3.85
N TRP A 122 -20.82 -8.41 3.34
CA TRP A 122 -21.76 -7.89 2.34
C TRP A 122 -21.40 -8.26 0.90
N PHE A 123 -20.13 -8.28 0.56
CA PHE A 123 -19.63 -8.48 -0.81
C PHE A 123 -18.95 -9.84 -1.04
N GLY A 124 -18.83 -10.68 0.00
CA GLY A 124 -18.11 -11.94 -0.08
C GLY A 124 -16.59 -11.79 0.08
N THR A 125 -15.88 -12.92 -0.11
CA THR A 125 -14.41 -13.00 0.06
C THR A 125 -13.63 -12.71 -1.23
N ASP A 126 -14.31 -12.51 -2.34
CA ASP A 126 -13.74 -12.41 -3.67
C ASP A 126 -13.25 -10.99 -4.03
N LEU A 127 -13.29 -10.66 -5.30
CA LEU A 127 -12.75 -9.41 -5.84
C LEU A 127 -13.54 -8.18 -5.38
N GLU A 128 -14.86 -8.34 -5.21
CA GLU A 128 -15.81 -7.26 -4.91
C GLU A 128 -15.50 -6.60 -3.56
N SER A 129 -15.27 -7.40 -2.52
CA SER A 129 -14.91 -6.87 -1.19
C SER A 129 -13.57 -6.14 -1.19
N LYS A 130 -12.63 -6.60 -2.00
CA LYS A 130 -11.31 -5.95 -2.17
C LYS A 130 -11.45 -4.62 -2.89
N ILE A 131 -12.27 -4.55 -3.95
CA ILE A 131 -12.59 -3.30 -4.67
C ILE A 131 -13.29 -2.32 -3.73
N ALA A 132 -14.30 -2.78 -2.98
CA ALA A 132 -15.02 -1.93 -2.01
C ALA A 132 -14.09 -1.39 -0.93
N THR A 133 -13.18 -2.21 -0.41
CA THR A 133 -12.17 -1.80 0.57
C THR A 133 -11.22 -0.76 -0.02
N ALA A 134 -10.70 -0.99 -1.22
CA ALA A 134 -9.83 -0.05 -1.91
C ALA A 134 -10.54 1.28 -2.21
N ALA A 135 -11.81 1.22 -2.66
CA ALA A 135 -12.62 2.41 -2.89
C ALA A 135 -12.84 3.21 -1.60
N LEU A 136 -13.16 2.55 -0.50
CA LEU A 136 -13.35 3.21 0.79
C LEU A 136 -12.08 3.90 1.29
N ILE A 137 -10.92 3.25 1.16
CA ILE A 137 -9.62 3.82 1.55
C ILE A 137 -9.29 5.05 0.69
N CYS A 138 -9.54 4.97 -0.62
CA CYS A 138 -9.19 6.04 -1.56
C CYS A 138 -10.18 7.22 -1.56
N PHE A 139 -11.41 7.01 -1.10
CA PHE A 139 -12.46 8.04 -1.16
C PHE A 139 -12.16 9.27 -0.29
N PHE A 140 -11.64 9.09 0.92
CA PHE A 140 -11.47 10.19 1.87
C PHE A 140 -10.25 11.08 1.66
N PRO A 141 -9.14 10.66 1.03
CA PRO A 141 -8.04 11.55 0.64
C PRO A 141 -8.34 12.48 -0.54
N ILE A 142 -9.37 12.18 -1.34
CA ILE A 142 -9.79 12.97 -2.51
C ILE A 142 -10.66 14.13 -2.06
#